data_dd689bfedb5a7f72836b070fb412e04e
#
_entry.id   dd689bfedb5a7f72836b070fb412e04e
#
_cell.length_a   1.000
_cell.length_b   1.000
_cell.length_c   1.000
_cell.angle_alpha   90.00
_cell.angle_beta   90.00
_cell.angle_gamma   90.00
#
_symmetry.space_group_name_H-M   'P 1'
#
loop_
_entity.id
_entity.type
_entity.pdbx_description
1 polymer ?
#
loop_
_entity_poly.entity_id
_entity_poly.type
_entity_poly.pdbx_seq_one_letter_code
_entity_poly.pdbx_strand_id
1 'polypeptide(L)'
;MQYLLLLLLTTMMAACGEFYEFNTSEPVTAGAMTLPRRVVSLVVGEHYAIPVEFSPMDLSNNAVFWLSEDDEIATFQNDTLVAVAEGLTRAFAFTTIDRLRDTCWVNVMPAMYMPPTSYPYDLVIYGSVDVHGLRLTQDNCEPYIIAAYVGDELRGIGQMKRRAGIDYMELRVWSPYDYGEEVRLRCYYRGQARAEMFPDMIVFDGEMHGELTNLYPLVLGDDAEEYVPDVDLEDDNPIIEVPDTTVVEIYD
;
A
#
# COMPACT_ATOMS: atom_id res chain seq x y z
N MET A 1 -43.52 -9.58 -73.34
CA MET A 1 -43.85 -9.58 -71.90
C MET A 1 -42.92 -10.51 -71.07
N GLN A 2 -42.45 -11.61 -71.64
CA GLN A 2 -41.60 -12.56 -70.91
C GLN A 2 -40.18 -12.10 -70.59
N TYR A 3 -39.62 -11.27 -71.46
CA TYR A 3 -38.28 -10.67 -71.25
C TYR A 3 -38.23 -9.52 -70.20
N LEU A 4 -39.37 -8.82 -69.98
CA LEU A 4 -39.47 -7.79 -69.01
C LEU A 4 -39.52 -8.34 -67.57
N LEU A 5 -40.09 -9.54 -67.41
CA LEU A 5 -40.19 -10.22 -66.15
C LEU A 5 -38.80 -10.80 -65.71
N LEU A 6 -37.99 -11.24 -66.69
CA LEU A 6 -36.65 -11.76 -66.44
C LEU A 6 -35.66 -10.64 -66.00
N LEU A 7 -35.83 -9.44 -66.57
CA LEU A 7 -35.01 -8.30 -66.23
C LEU A 7 -35.31 -7.77 -64.84
N LEU A 8 -36.55 -7.86 -64.37
CA LEU A 8 -36.96 -7.46 -63.03
C LEU A 8 -36.47 -8.43 -61.94
N LEU A 9 -36.36 -9.75 -62.30
CA LEU A 9 -35.85 -10.72 -61.36
C LEU A 9 -34.32 -10.65 -61.16
N THR A 10 -33.59 -10.21 -62.17
CA THR A 10 -32.13 -10.03 -62.08
C THR A 10 -31.71 -8.80 -61.30
N THR A 11 -32.56 -7.73 -61.28
CA THR A 11 -32.27 -6.55 -60.48
C THR A 11 -32.62 -6.69 -59.01
N MET A 12 -33.44 -7.68 -58.60
CA MET A 12 -33.75 -7.94 -57.21
C MET A 12 -32.69 -8.76 -56.49
N MET A 13 -31.77 -9.42 -57.23
CA MET A 13 -30.69 -10.23 -56.62
C MET A 13 -29.44 -9.44 -56.31
N ALA A 14 -29.36 -8.17 -56.73
CA ALA A 14 -28.19 -7.34 -56.48
C ALA A 14 -28.29 -6.44 -55.22
N ALA A 15 -29.42 -6.53 -54.48
CA ALA A 15 -29.66 -5.68 -53.32
C ALA A 15 -29.57 -6.38 -51.96
N CYS A 16 -29.07 -7.65 -51.90
CA CYS A 16 -28.84 -8.37 -50.68
C CYS A 16 -27.35 -8.72 -50.52
N GLY A 17 -26.55 -7.71 -50.28
CA GLY A 17 -25.10 -7.87 -50.07
C GLY A 17 -24.43 -6.73 -49.32
N GLU A 18 -25.15 -6.05 -48.45
CA GLU A 18 -24.47 -5.40 -47.36
C GLU A 18 -24.19 -6.46 -46.30
N PHE A 19 -23.08 -7.17 -46.49
CA PHE A 19 -22.45 -7.85 -45.39
C PHE A 19 -22.13 -6.76 -44.39
N TYR A 20 -22.89 -6.71 -43.31
CA TYR A 20 -22.40 -6.10 -42.09
C TYR A 20 -21.15 -6.88 -41.73
N GLU A 21 -19.99 -6.37 -42.10
CA GLU A 21 -18.75 -6.75 -41.41
C GLU A 21 -18.99 -6.39 -39.94
N PHE A 22 -19.37 -7.39 -39.16
CA PHE A 22 -19.18 -7.31 -37.74
C PHE A 22 -17.69 -7.08 -37.57
N ASN A 23 -17.34 -5.84 -37.32
CA ASN A 23 -16.02 -5.47 -36.91
C ASN A 23 -15.85 -6.12 -35.54
N THR A 24 -15.52 -7.39 -35.53
CA THR A 24 -15.01 -8.08 -34.37
C THR A 24 -13.63 -7.49 -34.16
N SER A 25 -13.59 -6.29 -33.58
CA SER A 25 -12.35 -5.83 -32.95
C SER A 25 -11.99 -6.96 -32.00
N GLU A 26 -10.92 -7.67 -32.32
CA GLU A 26 -10.39 -8.65 -31.37
C GLU A 26 -10.29 -7.95 -30.02
N PRO A 27 -10.74 -8.59 -28.93
CA PRO A 27 -10.62 -7.97 -27.62
C PRO A 27 -9.15 -7.64 -27.41
N VAL A 28 -8.86 -6.37 -27.19
CA VAL A 28 -7.51 -5.94 -26.84
C VAL A 28 -7.19 -6.58 -25.49
N THR A 29 -6.27 -7.55 -25.49
CA THR A 29 -5.83 -8.21 -24.27
C THR A 29 -4.72 -7.37 -23.61
N ALA A 30 -4.73 -7.30 -22.28
CA ALA A 30 -3.66 -6.64 -21.54
C ALA A 30 -2.35 -7.43 -21.74
N GLY A 31 -1.29 -6.73 -22.11
CA GLY A 31 0.05 -7.30 -22.15
C GLY A 31 0.68 -7.36 -20.76
N ALA A 32 0.31 -6.45 -19.85
CA ALA A 32 0.82 -6.38 -18.49
C ALA A 32 -0.20 -5.77 -17.52
N MET A 33 -0.09 -6.19 -16.26
CA MET A 33 -0.75 -5.61 -15.10
C MET A 33 0.34 -5.27 -14.09
N THR A 34 0.28 -4.08 -13.48
CA THR A 34 1.26 -3.65 -12.48
C THR A 34 0.58 -2.96 -11.31
N LEU A 35 1.12 -3.21 -10.12
CA LEU A 35 0.80 -2.45 -8.92
C LEU A 35 1.81 -1.30 -8.80
N PRO A 36 1.38 -0.04 -8.75
CA PRO A 36 2.29 1.11 -8.76
C PRO A 36 3.14 1.22 -7.50
N ARG A 37 2.76 0.49 -6.43
CA ARG A 37 3.50 0.43 -5.18
C ARG A 37 3.95 -0.99 -4.88
N ARG A 38 5.23 -1.14 -4.54
CA ARG A 38 5.80 -2.41 -4.06
C ARG A 38 5.52 -2.64 -2.58
N VAL A 39 5.26 -1.57 -1.83
CA VAL A 39 4.93 -1.62 -0.41
C VAL A 39 3.71 -0.74 -0.14
N VAL A 40 2.77 -1.28 0.61
CA VAL A 40 1.59 -0.59 1.14
C VAL A 40 1.71 -0.58 2.66
N SER A 41 1.79 0.61 3.27
CA SER A 41 1.93 0.75 4.72
C SER A 41 0.63 1.29 5.32
N LEU A 42 0.02 0.52 6.22
CA LEU A 42 -1.27 0.81 6.86
C LEU A 42 -1.16 0.77 8.38
N VAL A 43 -2.13 1.36 9.04
CA VAL A 43 -2.36 1.18 10.49
C VAL A 43 -3.55 0.25 10.68
N VAL A 44 -3.54 -0.60 11.70
CA VAL A 44 -4.66 -1.50 12.02
C VAL A 44 -5.99 -0.77 11.98
N GLY A 45 -6.95 -1.32 11.26
CA GLY A 45 -8.28 -0.77 11.02
C GLY A 45 -8.37 0.16 9.81
N GLU A 46 -7.29 0.47 9.12
CA GLU A 46 -7.34 1.22 7.87
C GLU A 46 -7.79 0.34 6.69
N HIS A 47 -8.42 1.00 5.74
CA HIS A 47 -8.92 0.41 4.50
C HIS A 47 -8.24 1.11 3.33
N TYR A 48 -7.76 0.33 2.35
CA TYR A 48 -7.08 0.87 1.18
C TYR A 48 -7.41 0.10 -0.08
N ALA A 49 -7.91 0.80 -1.11
CA ALA A 49 -8.07 0.22 -2.44
C ALA A 49 -6.74 0.34 -3.18
N ILE A 50 -6.07 -0.79 -3.40
CA ILE A 50 -4.79 -0.81 -4.11
C ILE A 50 -5.06 -0.50 -5.59
N PRO A 51 -4.44 0.56 -6.16
CA PRO A 51 -4.59 0.86 -7.57
C PRO A 51 -3.92 -0.20 -8.44
N VAL A 52 -4.51 -0.49 -9.60
CA VAL A 52 -3.97 -1.42 -10.60
C VAL A 52 -3.83 -0.70 -11.92
N GLU A 53 -2.69 -0.85 -12.57
CA GLU A 53 -2.41 -0.30 -13.89
C GLU A 53 -2.30 -1.42 -14.92
N PHE A 54 -2.95 -1.23 -16.08
CA PHE A 54 -2.87 -2.14 -17.21
C PHE A 54 -2.18 -1.49 -18.40
N SER A 55 -1.43 -2.26 -19.17
CA SER A 55 -0.82 -1.84 -20.42
C SER A 55 -1.16 -2.82 -21.55
N PRO A 56 -1.76 -2.36 -22.66
CA PRO A 56 -2.32 -1.02 -22.91
C PRO A 56 -3.55 -0.71 -22.03
N MET A 57 -3.83 0.57 -21.83
CA MET A 57 -4.79 1.10 -20.86
C MET A 57 -6.28 0.87 -21.20
N ASP A 58 -6.58 0.45 -22.42
CA ASP A 58 -7.97 0.30 -22.93
C ASP A 58 -8.47 -1.15 -22.80
N LEU A 59 -8.80 -1.54 -21.58
CA LEU A 59 -9.23 -2.89 -21.28
C LEU A 59 -10.61 -2.89 -20.62
N SER A 60 -11.60 -3.14 -21.42
CA SER A 60 -13.00 -3.11 -21.00
C SER A 60 -13.42 -4.28 -20.10
N ASN A 61 -12.54 -5.25 -19.74
CA ASN A 61 -13.04 -6.49 -19.13
C ASN A 61 -12.07 -7.27 -18.21
N ASN A 62 -11.10 -6.61 -17.57
CA ASN A 62 -10.22 -7.31 -16.63
C ASN A 62 -10.70 -7.14 -15.19
N ALA A 63 -11.50 -8.09 -14.73
CA ALA A 63 -11.74 -8.23 -13.31
C ALA A 63 -10.42 -8.63 -12.60
N VAL A 64 -10.02 -7.84 -11.61
CA VAL A 64 -8.89 -8.16 -10.73
C VAL A 64 -9.42 -8.90 -9.53
N PHE A 65 -8.78 -10.02 -9.21
CA PHE A 65 -9.02 -10.79 -8.00
C PHE A 65 -7.85 -10.57 -7.05
N TRP A 66 -8.16 -10.54 -5.77
CA TRP A 66 -7.22 -10.27 -4.72
C TRP A 66 -7.11 -11.43 -3.74
N LEU A 67 -5.91 -11.72 -3.30
CA LEU A 67 -5.63 -12.64 -2.19
C LEU A 67 -4.63 -11.99 -1.24
N SER A 68 -4.78 -12.26 0.03
CA SER A 68 -3.75 -12.02 1.04
C SER A 68 -2.99 -13.32 1.32
N GLU A 69 -1.71 -13.23 1.60
CA GLU A 69 -0.92 -14.36 2.07
C GLU A 69 -1.29 -14.74 3.51
N ASP A 70 -1.61 -13.72 4.32
CA ASP A 70 -2.05 -13.88 5.70
C ASP A 70 -3.24 -12.96 6.01
N ASP A 71 -4.43 -13.55 6.02
CA ASP A 71 -5.68 -12.84 6.31
C ASP A 71 -5.80 -12.37 7.78
N GLU A 72 -4.95 -12.89 8.69
CA GLU A 72 -4.91 -12.44 10.08
C GLU A 72 -4.17 -11.10 10.21
N ILE A 73 -3.26 -10.78 9.27
CA ILE A 73 -2.55 -9.49 9.21
C ILE A 73 -3.32 -8.49 8.36
N ALA A 74 -3.69 -8.89 7.14
CA ALA A 74 -4.50 -8.05 6.24
C ALA A 74 -5.41 -8.93 5.38
N THR A 75 -6.62 -8.50 5.11
CA THR A 75 -7.59 -9.25 4.33
C THR A 75 -8.29 -8.37 3.30
N PHE A 76 -8.90 -8.98 2.28
CA PHE A 76 -9.66 -8.25 1.27
C PHE A 76 -11.17 -8.34 1.53
N GLN A 77 -11.84 -7.18 1.48
CA GLN A 77 -13.29 -7.06 1.54
C GLN A 77 -13.76 -6.21 0.36
N ASN A 78 -14.47 -6.81 -0.61
CA ASN A 78 -14.95 -6.13 -1.81
C ASN A 78 -13.83 -5.32 -2.51
N ASP A 79 -12.74 -5.97 -2.88
CA ASP A 79 -11.56 -5.38 -3.56
C ASP A 79 -10.83 -4.29 -2.76
N THR A 80 -11.14 -4.16 -1.48
CA THR A 80 -10.49 -3.22 -0.57
C THR A 80 -9.68 -3.99 0.45
N LEU A 81 -8.40 -3.67 0.56
CA LEU A 81 -7.51 -4.20 1.59
C LEU A 81 -7.88 -3.61 2.94
N VAL A 82 -8.01 -4.46 3.95
CA VAL A 82 -8.30 -4.11 5.34
C VAL A 82 -7.15 -4.56 6.22
N ALA A 83 -6.54 -3.64 6.94
CA ALA A 83 -5.49 -3.93 7.91
C ALA A 83 -6.09 -4.49 9.21
N VAL A 84 -5.77 -5.74 9.56
CA VAL A 84 -6.38 -6.49 10.67
C VAL A 84 -5.52 -6.47 11.92
N ALA A 85 -4.25 -6.85 11.80
CA ALA A 85 -3.29 -6.91 12.90
C ALA A 85 -1.90 -6.44 12.46
N GLU A 86 -1.08 -6.06 13.45
CA GLU A 86 0.33 -5.71 13.21
C GLU A 86 1.08 -6.87 12.55
N GLY A 87 1.87 -6.55 11.54
CA GLY A 87 2.72 -7.53 10.86
C GLY A 87 3.04 -7.14 9.42
N LEU A 88 3.69 -8.08 8.75
CA LEU A 88 4.08 -7.97 7.35
C LEU A 88 3.51 -9.17 6.59
N THR A 89 2.81 -8.90 5.49
CA THR A 89 2.22 -9.92 4.60
C THR A 89 2.32 -9.49 3.15
N ARG A 90 1.88 -10.33 2.21
CA ARG A 90 1.80 -10.00 0.79
C ARG A 90 0.36 -9.96 0.30
N ALA A 91 0.09 -9.00 -0.58
CA ALA A 91 -1.15 -8.93 -1.35
C ALA A 91 -0.87 -9.34 -2.80
N PHE A 92 -1.70 -10.20 -3.34
CA PHE A 92 -1.61 -10.72 -4.69
C PHE A 92 -2.79 -10.25 -5.51
N ALA A 93 -2.50 -9.66 -6.68
CA ALA A 93 -3.47 -9.31 -7.69
C ALA A 93 -3.37 -10.27 -8.87
N PHE A 94 -4.49 -10.74 -9.41
CA PHE A 94 -4.49 -11.58 -10.60
C PHE A 94 -5.76 -11.41 -11.44
N THR A 95 -5.64 -11.72 -12.74
CA THR A 95 -6.76 -11.75 -13.67
C THR A 95 -7.00 -13.17 -14.19
N THR A 96 -8.24 -13.53 -14.45
CA THR A 96 -8.58 -14.88 -14.94
C THR A 96 -8.42 -15.01 -16.45
N ILE A 97 -8.66 -13.95 -17.21
CA ILE A 97 -8.65 -14.00 -18.69
C ILE A 97 -7.24 -14.08 -19.22
N ASP A 98 -6.39 -13.12 -18.86
CA ASP A 98 -5.01 -13.01 -19.39
C ASP A 98 -3.97 -13.64 -18.45
N ARG A 99 -4.39 -14.16 -17.30
CA ARG A 99 -3.53 -14.75 -16.26
C ARG A 99 -2.41 -13.81 -15.80
N LEU A 100 -2.67 -12.50 -15.86
CA LEU A 100 -1.74 -11.50 -15.36
C LEU A 100 -1.73 -11.54 -13.84
N ARG A 101 -0.57 -11.29 -13.25
CA ARG A 101 -0.39 -11.25 -11.80
C ARG A 101 0.64 -10.21 -11.42
N ASP A 102 0.48 -9.62 -10.25
CA ASP A 102 1.49 -8.81 -9.60
C ASP A 102 1.28 -8.86 -8.07
N THR A 103 2.29 -8.46 -7.31
CA THR A 103 2.30 -8.55 -5.85
C THR A 103 2.80 -7.26 -5.23
N CYS A 104 2.36 -6.98 -4.01
CA CYS A 104 2.97 -5.97 -3.17
C CYS A 104 3.03 -6.42 -1.71
N TRP A 105 4.02 -5.92 -0.99
CA TRP A 105 4.11 -6.10 0.45
C TRP A 105 3.12 -5.20 1.16
N VAL A 106 2.54 -5.71 2.22
CA VAL A 106 1.61 -4.99 3.11
C VAL A 106 2.22 -4.96 4.49
N ASN A 107 2.65 -3.77 4.93
CA ASN A 107 3.18 -3.52 6.25
C ASN A 107 2.10 -2.88 7.11
N VAL A 108 1.67 -3.56 8.16
CA VAL A 108 0.62 -3.07 9.07
C VAL A 108 1.23 -2.69 10.40
N MET A 109 1.08 -1.41 10.78
CA MET A 109 1.48 -0.89 12.08
C MET A 109 0.32 -0.96 13.07
N PRO A 110 0.54 -1.21 14.38
CA PRO A 110 -0.54 -1.27 15.37
C PRO A 110 -1.26 0.07 15.52
N ALA A 111 -2.56 0.04 15.79
CA ALA A 111 -3.36 1.24 16.07
C ALA A 111 -2.93 1.91 17.39
N MET A 112 -2.46 1.13 18.35
CA MET A 112 -2.01 1.57 19.65
C MET A 112 -0.70 0.85 20.01
N TYR A 113 0.30 1.62 20.38
CA TYR A 113 1.56 1.07 20.85
C TYR A 113 1.47 0.71 22.34
N MET A 114 1.83 -0.52 22.65
CA MET A 114 2.03 -1.00 24.02
C MET A 114 3.52 -1.27 24.21
N PRO A 115 4.24 -0.44 25.03
CA PRO A 115 5.67 -0.65 25.22
C PRO A 115 5.92 -2.05 25.82
N PRO A 116 7.02 -2.73 25.41
CA PRO A 116 7.37 -4.01 25.98
C PRO A 116 7.62 -3.85 27.48
N THR A 117 6.86 -4.57 28.30
CA THR A 117 6.97 -4.48 29.78
C THR A 117 8.28 -5.04 30.31
N SER A 118 9.05 -5.74 29.49
CA SER A 118 10.30 -6.40 29.83
C SER A 118 11.56 -5.54 29.58
N TYR A 119 11.43 -4.37 28.96
CA TYR A 119 12.59 -3.54 28.63
C TYR A 119 12.90 -2.56 29.76
N PRO A 120 14.12 -2.64 30.36
CA PRO A 120 14.46 -1.88 31.55
C PRO A 120 14.96 -0.45 31.25
N TYR A 121 15.37 -0.19 30.01
CA TYR A 121 15.94 1.10 29.62
C TYR A 121 15.03 1.85 28.68
N ASP A 122 15.08 3.17 28.71
CA ASP A 122 14.38 4.05 27.78
C ASP A 122 15.21 5.27 27.40
N LEU A 123 14.98 5.74 26.20
CA LEU A 123 15.47 7.02 25.67
C LEU A 123 14.26 7.89 25.41
N VAL A 124 14.35 9.19 25.79
CA VAL A 124 13.25 10.14 25.58
C VAL A 124 13.69 11.28 24.67
N ILE A 125 12.89 11.53 23.63
CA ILE A 125 13.12 12.64 22.70
C ILE A 125 12.01 13.68 22.87
N TYR A 126 12.41 14.92 23.20
CA TYR A 126 11.57 16.09 23.05
C TYR A 126 11.93 16.77 21.73
N GLY A 127 11.18 16.43 20.68
CA GLY A 127 11.52 16.78 19.31
C GLY A 127 10.63 17.88 18.72
N SER A 128 11.20 18.62 17.79
CA SER A 128 10.46 19.41 16.82
C SER A 128 10.43 18.63 15.51
N VAL A 129 9.26 18.40 14.94
CA VAL A 129 9.11 17.55 13.75
C VAL A 129 8.74 18.41 12.55
N ASP A 130 9.51 18.29 11.49
CA ASP A 130 9.25 18.88 10.19
C ASP A 130 9.08 17.76 9.16
N VAL A 131 7.96 17.75 8.45
CA VAL A 131 7.66 16.79 7.39
C VAL A 131 7.45 17.57 6.08
N HIS A 132 8.38 17.46 5.14
CA HIS A 132 8.35 18.17 3.85
C HIS A 132 8.12 19.69 4.01
N GLY A 133 8.83 20.30 4.96
CA GLY A 133 8.70 21.73 5.26
C GLY A 133 7.46 22.12 6.09
N LEU A 134 6.61 21.16 6.45
CA LEU A 134 5.49 21.37 7.37
C LEU A 134 5.93 21.07 8.80
N ARG A 135 5.97 22.10 9.66
CA ARG A 135 6.16 21.92 11.11
C ARG A 135 4.92 21.27 11.70
N LEU A 136 5.10 20.07 12.31
CA LEU A 136 4.02 19.42 13.03
C LEU A 136 3.74 20.12 14.36
N THR A 137 2.45 20.24 14.64
CA THR A 137 1.89 20.82 15.86
C THR A 137 0.80 19.89 16.38
N GLN A 138 0.31 20.13 17.58
CA GLN A 138 -0.82 19.39 18.12
C GLN A 138 -2.09 19.51 17.25
N ASP A 139 -2.22 20.58 16.47
CA ASP A 139 -3.42 20.86 15.68
C ASP A 139 -3.39 20.23 14.26
N ASN A 140 -2.20 19.86 13.75
CA ASN A 140 -2.05 19.33 12.38
C ASN A 140 -1.39 17.95 12.30
N CYS A 141 -1.09 17.31 13.43
CA CYS A 141 -0.34 16.05 13.47
C CYS A 141 -1.20 14.80 13.17
N GLU A 142 -2.53 14.91 13.12
CA GLU A 142 -3.43 13.75 12.98
C GLU A 142 -3.09 12.83 11.78
N PRO A 143 -2.74 13.36 10.59
CA PRO A 143 -2.39 12.51 9.45
C PRO A 143 -1.05 11.77 9.58
N TYR A 144 -0.23 12.12 10.58
CA TYR A 144 1.13 11.62 10.69
C TYR A 144 1.33 10.79 11.95
N ILE A 145 2.00 9.65 11.81
CA ILE A 145 2.46 8.87 12.96
C ILE A 145 3.97 8.70 12.86
N ILE A 146 4.69 9.20 13.84
CA ILE A 146 6.15 9.02 13.94
C ILE A 146 6.41 7.83 14.86
N ALA A 147 7.04 6.79 14.34
CA ALA A 147 7.34 5.56 15.06
C ALA A 147 8.84 5.27 15.06
N ALA A 148 9.34 4.78 16.19
CA ALA A 148 10.73 4.39 16.38
C ALA A 148 10.89 2.88 16.30
N TYR A 149 11.88 2.44 15.53
CA TYR A 149 12.20 1.03 15.31
C TYR A 149 13.65 0.72 15.60
N VAL A 150 13.91 -0.50 16.09
CA VAL A 150 15.23 -1.13 16.11
C VAL A 150 15.12 -2.40 15.28
N GLY A 151 15.78 -2.42 14.12
CA GLY A 151 15.46 -3.38 13.07
C GLY A 151 13.98 -3.24 12.64
N ASP A 152 13.22 -4.34 12.74
CA ASP A 152 11.79 -4.34 12.43
C ASP A 152 10.90 -4.26 13.68
N GLU A 153 11.47 -4.20 14.87
CA GLU A 153 10.71 -4.12 16.12
C GLU A 153 10.31 -2.69 16.44
N LEU A 154 9.02 -2.45 16.61
CA LEU A 154 8.48 -1.18 17.08
C LEU A 154 8.85 -0.96 18.55
N ARG A 155 9.59 0.12 18.83
CA ARG A 155 10.10 0.46 20.15
C ARG A 155 9.49 1.72 20.76
N GLY A 156 8.75 2.51 19.98
CA GLY A 156 8.08 3.71 20.46
C GLY A 156 7.23 4.40 19.41
N ILE A 157 6.20 5.13 19.87
CA ILE A 157 5.40 6.02 19.02
C ILE A 157 5.43 7.42 19.62
N GLY A 158 5.73 8.42 18.77
CA GLY A 158 5.74 9.83 19.12
C GLY A 158 4.35 10.38 19.39
N GLN A 159 4.23 11.21 20.39
CA GLN A 159 3.00 11.91 20.74
C GLN A 159 3.22 13.42 20.66
N MET A 160 2.46 14.09 19.78
CA MET A 160 2.48 15.56 19.76
C MET A 160 1.78 16.12 20.98
N LYS A 161 2.47 17.03 21.65
CA LYS A 161 2.02 17.69 22.87
C LYS A 161 2.22 19.20 22.77
N ARG A 162 1.44 19.95 23.56
CA ARG A 162 1.62 21.40 23.73
C ARG A 162 1.78 21.74 25.18
N ARG A 163 2.85 22.48 25.51
CA ARG A 163 3.12 22.98 26.85
C ARG A 163 3.62 24.43 26.80
N ALA A 164 3.01 25.32 27.54
CA ALA A 164 3.34 26.76 27.58
C ALA A 164 3.37 27.41 26.16
N GLY A 165 2.50 26.96 25.25
CA GLY A 165 2.43 27.47 23.86
C GLY A 165 3.48 26.88 22.92
N ILE A 166 4.31 25.94 23.37
CA ILE A 166 5.31 25.25 22.56
C ILE A 166 4.74 23.89 22.16
N ASP A 167 4.67 23.62 20.84
CA ASP A 167 4.37 22.31 20.31
C ASP A 167 5.65 21.48 20.23
N TYR A 168 5.59 20.24 20.72
CA TYR A 168 6.71 19.32 20.69
C TYR A 168 6.20 17.89 20.59
N MET A 169 7.03 17.01 20.03
CA MET A 169 6.82 15.58 20.09
C MET A 169 7.54 14.99 21.31
N GLU A 170 6.84 14.21 22.11
CA GLU A 170 7.45 13.32 23.09
C GLU A 170 7.47 11.91 22.51
N LEU A 171 8.66 11.37 22.29
CA LEU A 171 8.88 10.01 21.83
C LEU A 171 9.72 9.29 22.89
N ARG A 172 9.18 8.20 23.42
CA ARG A 172 9.89 7.29 24.32
C ARG A 172 10.19 6.01 23.59
N VAL A 173 11.47 5.66 23.53
CA VAL A 173 11.99 4.45 22.87
C VAL A 173 12.49 3.49 23.93
N TRP A 174 12.00 2.27 23.93
CA TRP A 174 12.36 1.25 24.91
C TRP A 174 13.45 0.32 24.39
N SER A 175 14.36 -0.15 25.28
CA SER A 175 15.46 -1.03 24.93
C SER A 175 15.76 -2.05 26.03
N PRO A 176 16.13 -3.32 25.66
CA PRO A 176 16.72 -4.28 26.58
C PRO A 176 18.16 -3.92 26.98
N TYR A 177 18.80 -3.01 26.24
CA TYR A 177 20.19 -2.60 26.43
C TYR A 177 20.26 -1.12 26.85
N ASP A 178 21.29 -0.79 27.61
CA ASP A 178 21.53 0.57 28.07
C ASP A 178 22.18 1.47 27.01
N TYR A 179 22.77 0.87 25.97
CA TYR A 179 23.50 1.60 24.92
C TYR A 179 23.64 0.79 23.63
N GLY A 180 23.73 1.50 22.50
CA GLY A 180 24.31 1.03 21.24
C GLY A 180 23.32 0.51 20.19
N GLU A 181 22.02 0.41 20.50
CA GLU A 181 21.03 0.07 19.46
C GLU A 181 20.83 1.23 18.47
N GLU A 182 20.68 0.90 17.20
CA GLU A 182 20.37 1.86 16.13
C GLU A 182 18.86 2.06 16.03
N VAL A 183 18.40 3.23 16.44
CA VAL A 183 16.99 3.62 16.36
C VAL A 183 16.74 4.38 15.07
N ARG A 184 15.83 3.86 14.25
CA ARG A 184 15.36 4.50 13.02
C ARG A 184 13.93 4.98 13.19
N LEU A 185 13.65 6.19 12.69
CA LEU A 185 12.32 6.77 12.73
C LEU A 185 11.63 6.59 11.37
N ARG A 186 10.34 6.22 11.43
CA ARG A 186 9.46 6.13 10.27
C ARG A 186 8.29 7.07 10.46
N CYS A 187 7.90 7.76 9.39
CA CYS A 187 6.69 8.57 9.33
C CYS A 187 5.63 7.84 8.52
N TYR A 188 4.54 7.46 9.14
CA TYR A 188 3.38 6.86 8.49
C TYR A 188 2.37 7.95 8.14
N TYR A 189 1.81 7.87 6.93
CA TYR A 189 0.80 8.80 6.43
C TYR A 189 -0.56 8.10 6.42
N ARG A 190 -1.42 8.45 7.37
CA ARG A 190 -2.77 7.88 7.45
C ARG A 190 -3.56 8.14 6.17
N GLY A 191 -4.24 7.12 5.67
CA GLY A 191 -5.07 7.20 4.47
C GLY A 191 -4.31 7.30 3.15
N GLN A 192 -2.96 7.34 3.17
CA GLN A 192 -2.12 7.37 1.96
C GLN A 192 -1.40 6.05 1.71
N ALA A 193 -1.51 5.10 2.62
CA ALA A 193 -0.90 3.77 2.57
C ALA A 193 0.62 3.81 2.29
N ARG A 194 1.32 4.78 2.86
CA ARG A 194 2.77 4.95 2.70
C ARG A 194 3.45 5.25 4.03
N ALA A 195 4.74 4.91 4.09
CA ALA A 195 5.64 5.34 5.15
C ALA A 195 6.97 5.80 4.55
N GLU A 196 7.62 6.76 5.21
CA GLU A 196 8.93 7.28 4.83
C GLU A 196 9.89 7.20 6.01
N MET A 197 11.18 7.09 5.71
CA MET A 197 12.23 7.01 6.72
C MET A 197 12.86 8.38 6.96
N PHE A 198 13.03 8.75 8.23
CA PHE A 198 13.88 9.86 8.58
C PHE A 198 15.33 9.51 8.21
N PRO A 199 16.09 10.46 7.64
CA PRO A 199 17.46 10.20 7.20
C PRO A 199 18.41 9.96 8.38
N ASP A 200 18.13 10.57 9.53
CA ASP A 200 18.98 10.49 10.70
C ASP A 200 18.69 9.24 11.52
N MET A 201 19.74 8.51 11.86
CA MET A 201 19.74 7.41 12.81
C MET A 201 20.11 7.94 14.20
N ILE A 202 19.39 7.50 15.21
CA ILE A 202 19.67 7.83 16.61
C ILE A 202 20.28 6.61 17.26
N VAL A 203 21.45 6.80 17.90
CA VAL A 203 22.04 5.73 18.73
C VAL A 203 21.37 5.78 20.10
N PHE A 204 20.83 4.64 20.53
CA PHE A 204 20.26 4.52 21.87
C PHE A 204 21.35 4.67 22.92
N ASP A 205 21.22 5.64 23.81
CA ASP A 205 22.18 5.98 24.87
C ASP A 205 21.53 6.08 26.26
N GLY A 206 20.20 5.85 26.33
CA GLY A 206 19.44 5.94 27.58
C GLY A 206 19.26 7.38 28.11
N GLU A 207 19.66 8.38 27.32
CA GLU A 207 19.61 9.78 27.72
C GLU A 207 18.32 10.46 27.22
N MET A 208 18.18 11.73 27.61
CA MET A 208 17.12 12.59 27.10
C MET A 208 17.66 13.48 25.98
N HIS A 209 17.06 13.42 24.80
CA HIS A 209 17.39 14.25 23.66
C HIS A 209 16.41 15.42 23.54
N GLY A 210 16.93 16.63 23.64
CA GLY A 210 16.17 17.88 23.59
C GLY A 210 15.47 18.23 24.90
N GLU A 211 15.06 19.48 24.98
CA GLU A 211 14.31 20.10 26.09
C GLU A 211 13.22 20.99 25.49
N LEU A 212 12.24 21.42 26.30
CA LEU A 212 11.20 22.35 25.85
C LEU A 212 11.74 23.68 25.34
N THR A 213 12.91 24.10 25.83
CA THR A 213 13.59 25.33 25.41
C THR A 213 14.54 25.15 24.22
N ASN A 214 14.89 23.89 23.91
CA ASN A 214 15.79 23.53 22.82
C ASN A 214 15.42 22.12 22.30
N LEU A 215 14.37 22.07 21.47
CA LEU A 215 13.86 20.81 20.94
C LEU A 215 14.86 20.14 20.00
N TYR A 216 14.94 18.81 20.08
CA TYR A 216 15.72 18.00 19.15
C TYR A 216 15.10 18.06 17.74
N PRO A 217 15.83 18.47 16.70
CA PRO A 217 15.27 18.59 15.36
C PRO A 217 15.10 17.21 14.71
N LEU A 218 13.89 16.93 14.22
CA LEU A 218 13.57 15.76 13.41
C LEU A 218 13.02 16.27 12.08
N VAL A 219 13.79 16.11 11.01
CA VAL A 219 13.47 16.65 9.69
C VAL A 219 13.33 15.54 8.68
N LEU A 220 12.16 15.45 8.07
CA LEU A 220 11.85 14.58 6.94
C LEU A 220 11.75 15.48 5.70
N GLY A 221 12.82 15.48 4.88
CA GLY A 221 12.93 16.32 3.69
C GLY A 221 12.24 15.72 2.46
N ASP A 222 12.28 16.46 1.34
CA ASP A 222 11.70 16.01 0.07
C ASP A 222 12.50 14.87 -0.60
N ASP A 223 13.69 14.60 -0.11
CA ASP A 223 14.58 13.49 -0.51
C ASP A 223 14.45 12.26 0.38
N ALA A 224 13.45 12.23 1.26
CA ALA A 224 13.19 11.10 2.14
C ALA A 224 12.83 9.83 1.34
N GLU A 225 13.39 8.73 1.77
CA GLU A 225 13.16 7.43 1.14
C GLU A 225 11.84 6.81 1.63
N GLU A 226 11.07 6.23 0.71
CA GLU A 226 9.92 5.41 1.09
C GLU A 226 10.42 4.19 1.87
N TYR A 227 9.72 3.86 2.96
CA TYR A 227 10.05 2.68 3.74
C TYR A 227 9.80 1.41 2.91
N VAL A 228 10.84 0.61 2.78
CA VAL A 228 10.79 -0.73 2.19
C VAL A 228 11.23 -1.71 3.27
N PRO A 229 10.42 -2.73 3.61
CA PRO A 229 10.82 -3.74 4.58
C PRO A 229 12.05 -4.51 4.08
N ASP A 230 12.86 -5.03 5.01
CA ASP A 230 14.02 -5.88 4.69
C ASP A 230 13.52 -7.29 4.31
N VAL A 231 12.99 -7.41 3.10
CA VAL A 231 12.47 -8.64 2.52
C VAL A 231 13.00 -8.80 1.11
N ASP A 232 13.02 -10.03 0.63
CA ASP A 232 13.37 -10.30 -0.77
C ASP A 232 12.23 -9.85 -1.68
N LEU A 233 12.40 -8.67 -2.29
CA LEU A 233 11.44 -8.13 -3.25
C LEU A 233 11.52 -8.83 -4.62
N GLU A 234 12.56 -9.66 -4.86
CA GLU A 234 12.74 -10.38 -6.13
C GLU A 234 11.95 -11.72 -6.14
N ASP A 235 11.47 -12.20 -4.99
CA ASP A 235 10.62 -13.40 -4.90
C ASP A 235 9.17 -13.09 -5.33
N ASP A 236 9.02 -12.47 -6.49
CA ASP A 236 7.74 -12.01 -7.04
C ASP A 236 6.90 -13.15 -7.65
N ASN A 237 7.28 -14.41 -7.48
CA ASN A 237 6.58 -15.52 -8.14
C ASN A 237 6.14 -16.64 -7.19
N PRO A 238 5.28 -16.35 -6.19
CA PRO A 238 4.65 -17.44 -5.46
C PRO A 238 3.84 -18.29 -6.44
N ILE A 239 3.99 -19.61 -6.33
CA ILE A 239 3.12 -20.56 -7.02
C ILE A 239 1.75 -20.45 -6.34
N ILE A 240 0.97 -19.43 -6.71
CA ILE A 240 -0.44 -19.39 -6.32
C ILE A 240 -1.14 -20.36 -7.27
N GLU A 241 -1.57 -21.49 -6.75
CA GLU A 241 -2.54 -22.32 -7.44
C GLU A 241 -3.84 -21.49 -7.54
N VAL A 242 -4.05 -20.84 -8.69
CA VAL A 242 -5.32 -20.19 -8.99
C VAL A 242 -6.36 -21.32 -8.96
N PRO A 243 -7.37 -21.26 -8.08
CA PRO A 243 -8.40 -22.28 -8.06
C PRO A 243 -8.99 -22.43 -9.47
N ASP A 244 -8.98 -23.64 -9.99
CA ASP A 244 -9.56 -23.93 -11.30
C ASP A 244 -11.09 -23.77 -11.20
N THR A 245 -11.58 -22.53 -11.34
CA THR A 245 -13.00 -22.19 -11.27
C THR A 245 -13.74 -22.58 -12.55
N THR A 246 -13.48 -23.74 -13.10
CA THR A 246 -14.23 -24.32 -14.21
C THR A 246 -15.23 -25.38 -13.74
N VAL A 247 -16.07 -25.07 -12.76
CA VAL A 247 -17.36 -25.76 -12.62
C VAL A 247 -18.39 -24.79 -12.02
N VAL A 248 -18.95 -23.92 -12.83
CA VAL A 248 -20.30 -23.43 -12.55
C VAL A 248 -21.26 -24.46 -13.13
N GLU A 249 -21.67 -25.40 -12.31
CA GLU A 249 -22.85 -26.21 -12.65
C GLU A 249 -24.06 -25.28 -12.67
N ILE A 250 -24.48 -24.90 -13.87
CA ILE A 250 -25.78 -24.26 -14.10
C ILE A 250 -26.82 -25.37 -13.92
N TYR A 251 -27.49 -25.38 -12.79
CA TYR A 251 -28.71 -26.14 -12.60
C TYR A 251 -29.84 -25.37 -13.29
N ASP A 252 -30.48 -26.03 -14.32
CA ASP A 252 -31.72 -25.63 -14.97
C ASP A 252 -32.93 -25.67 -14.00
#